data_7b0831b843f80da1c45ef886ec117c8c
#
_entry.id   7b0831b843f80da1c45ef886ec117c8c
#
_cell.length_a   1.000
_cell.length_b   1.000
_cell.length_c   1.000
_cell.angle_alpha   90.00
_cell.angle_beta   90.00
_cell.angle_gamma   90.00
#
_symmetry.space_group_name_H-M   'P 1'
#
loop_
_entity.id
_entity.type
_entity.pdbx_description
1 polymer ?
#
loop_
_entity_poly.entity_id
_entity_poly.type
_entity_poly.pdbx_seq_one_letter_code
_entity_poly.pdbx_strand_id
1 'polypeptide(L)'
;MSGRQLRSLIGLQALSRGVTFLLNRALLGLASPGAFGTAAIQFELISSTILFLSREGVRNALLRVKRTKDGSWNVGNLPFLPIALGLPLALATSFGYAHLAAQETKSQSGFYGGIGVYALAAIMELWCEPMHNQAMAEMKTHIRVRAEGMAIASKTLVTYLVLLYDSKAKLNGDLALLAFALGQLSYSLLLLAVYLSHYGFTALFPGSKGAVEDGISRLSLTMTFQSVIKHFLTEGDKLVLGWFSPLRDQGGYALAVNYGSLVARIIFQPIEETSRIRFSKMLAPPAGAEAFKAASQALITLLSIQTSLSLILLVFGTAYLPIVLPVVLPRQYLTTSAPHVLSAWVWYIPVLALNGVLEAFISSVSTPRDLNRQSWWMAGFSVIYIGAAVQLYNWQLGDPSLVFANIINLSARIAYAVHFVSGFFSKNSARAVLNWRNALPGWRLHLACGVSWAVVRWSERRLDVLGTVARGAGFSALMSKNVLVHIATGGVFGLVCLGTWWWTEGRRHFVLARGHAKTE
;
A
#
# COMPACT_ATOMS: atom_id res chain seq x y z
N MET A 1 -13.80 13.35 -20.82
CA MET A 1 -14.36 11.98 -20.70
C MET A 1 -15.85 12.08 -20.42
N SER A 2 -16.71 11.35 -21.17
CA SER A 2 -18.14 11.34 -20.89
C SER A 2 -18.43 10.64 -19.56
N GLY A 3 -19.48 11.06 -18.83
CA GLY A 3 -19.85 10.45 -17.54
C GLY A 3 -20.16 8.94 -17.65
N ARG A 4 -20.47 8.42 -18.85
CA ARG A 4 -20.63 7.01 -19.15
C ARG A 4 -19.30 6.24 -19.14
N GLN A 5 -18.25 6.82 -19.73
CA GLN A 5 -16.90 6.22 -19.74
C GLN A 5 -16.29 6.15 -18.34
N LEU A 6 -16.52 7.17 -17.51
CA LEU A 6 -16.05 7.18 -16.12
C LEU A 6 -16.75 6.08 -15.29
N ARG A 7 -18.08 5.93 -15.44
CA ARG A 7 -18.83 4.88 -14.74
C ARG A 7 -18.42 3.47 -15.17
N SER A 8 -18.18 3.23 -16.47
CA SER A 8 -17.71 1.93 -16.96
C SER A 8 -16.31 1.60 -16.49
N LEU A 9 -15.41 2.57 -16.40
CA LEU A 9 -14.06 2.39 -15.84
C LEU A 9 -14.10 2.07 -14.35
N ILE A 10 -14.91 2.78 -13.57
CA ILE A 10 -15.09 2.51 -12.13
C ILE A 10 -15.69 1.12 -11.93
N GLY A 11 -16.72 0.77 -12.70
CA GLY A 11 -17.35 -0.55 -12.64
C GLY A 11 -16.38 -1.68 -12.99
N LEU A 12 -15.57 -1.52 -14.04
CA LEU A 12 -14.55 -2.50 -14.44
C LEU A 12 -13.46 -2.66 -13.37
N GLN A 13 -13.01 -1.55 -12.78
CA GLN A 13 -12.03 -1.59 -11.70
C GLN A 13 -12.59 -2.24 -10.43
N ALA A 14 -13.83 -1.95 -10.06
CA ALA A 14 -14.49 -2.57 -8.92
C ALA A 14 -14.68 -4.08 -9.13
N LEU A 15 -15.10 -4.50 -10.33
CA LEU A 15 -15.24 -5.90 -10.69
C LEU A 15 -13.90 -6.65 -10.67
N SER A 16 -12.87 -6.08 -11.29
CA SER A 16 -11.52 -6.66 -11.31
C SER A 16 -10.96 -6.83 -9.89
N ARG A 17 -11.13 -5.82 -9.03
CA ARG A 17 -10.69 -5.89 -7.63
C ARG A 17 -11.51 -6.88 -6.81
N GLY A 18 -12.81 -6.97 -7.07
CA GLY A 18 -13.68 -7.98 -6.43
C GLY A 18 -13.27 -9.40 -6.78
N VAL A 19 -13.01 -9.68 -8.05
CA VAL A 19 -12.51 -11.00 -8.51
C VAL A 19 -11.15 -11.33 -7.88
N THR A 20 -10.23 -10.37 -7.87
CA THR A 20 -8.91 -10.56 -7.23
C THR A 20 -9.04 -10.81 -5.73
N PHE A 21 -9.95 -10.13 -5.04
CA PHE A 21 -10.21 -10.36 -3.62
C PHE A 21 -10.76 -11.77 -3.36
N LEU A 22 -11.73 -12.23 -4.16
CA LEU A 22 -12.30 -13.57 -4.04
C LEU A 22 -11.28 -14.67 -4.31
N LEU A 23 -10.43 -14.48 -5.33
CA LEU A 23 -9.34 -15.41 -5.65
C LEU A 23 -8.30 -15.45 -4.52
N ASN A 24 -7.90 -14.31 -3.98
CA ASN A 24 -7.00 -14.24 -2.84
C ASN A 24 -7.59 -14.92 -1.59
N ARG A 25 -8.88 -14.72 -1.32
CA ARG A 25 -9.55 -15.40 -0.20
C ARG A 25 -9.57 -16.92 -0.40
N ALA A 26 -9.85 -17.40 -1.61
CA ALA A 26 -9.83 -18.83 -1.93
C ALA A 26 -8.42 -19.42 -1.77
N LEU A 27 -7.39 -18.73 -2.26
CA LEU A 27 -5.99 -19.09 -2.12
C LEU A 27 -5.58 -19.20 -0.64
N LEU A 28 -5.92 -18.20 0.16
CA LEU A 28 -5.63 -18.14 1.59
C LEU A 28 -6.41 -19.20 2.40
N GLY A 29 -7.51 -19.70 1.87
CA GLY A 29 -8.24 -20.84 2.44
C GLY A 29 -7.50 -22.18 2.27
N LEU A 30 -6.66 -22.29 1.24
CA LEU A 30 -5.89 -23.50 0.92
C LEU A 30 -4.48 -23.50 1.53
N ALA A 31 -3.84 -22.32 1.63
CA ALA A 31 -2.48 -22.20 2.15
C ALA A 31 -2.46 -22.06 3.67
N SER A 32 -1.58 -22.80 4.36
CA SER A 32 -1.37 -22.61 5.80
C SER A 32 -0.83 -21.20 6.11
N PRO A 33 -1.15 -20.61 7.28
CA PRO A 33 -0.61 -19.31 7.67
C PRO A 33 0.91 -19.26 7.67
N GLY A 34 1.60 -20.35 8.11
CA GLY A 34 3.06 -20.41 8.09
C GLY A 34 3.65 -20.39 6.68
N ALA A 35 3.10 -21.17 5.74
CA ALA A 35 3.57 -21.17 4.36
C ALA A 35 3.31 -19.81 3.68
N PHE A 36 2.15 -19.19 3.94
CA PHE A 36 1.87 -17.86 3.45
C PHE A 36 2.79 -16.79 4.07
N GLY A 37 3.11 -16.90 5.37
CA GLY A 37 4.07 -16.03 6.06
C GLY A 37 5.46 -16.09 5.44
N THR A 38 5.99 -17.30 5.21
CA THR A 38 7.27 -17.50 4.51
C THR A 38 7.24 -16.88 3.11
N ALA A 39 6.18 -17.10 2.34
CA ALA A 39 6.09 -16.59 0.98
C ALA A 39 5.94 -15.06 0.94
N ALA A 40 5.00 -14.51 1.72
CA ALA A 40 4.61 -13.10 1.65
C ALA A 40 5.53 -12.14 2.42
N ILE A 41 6.26 -12.63 3.42
CA ILE A 41 7.20 -11.82 4.20
C ILE A 41 8.63 -12.16 3.79
N GLN A 42 9.02 -13.40 3.91
CA GLN A 42 10.44 -13.77 3.82
C GLN A 42 10.91 -13.91 2.37
N PHE A 43 10.20 -14.66 1.52
CA PHE A 43 10.57 -14.79 0.10
C PHE A 43 10.35 -13.50 -0.68
N GLU A 44 9.31 -12.73 -0.33
CA GLU A 44 9.09 -11.41 -0.91
C GLU A 44 10.22 -10.45 -0.53
N LEU A 45 10.75 -10.53 0.70
CA LEU A 45 11.90 -9.74 1.14
C LEU A 45 13.16 -10.06 0.31
N ILE A 46 13.43 -11.35 0.01
CA ILE A 46 14.53 -11.76 -0.87
C ILE A 46 14.36 -11.15 -2.25
N SER A 47 13.19 -11.34 -2.87
CA SER A 47 12.88 -10.84 -4.20
C SER A 47 12.97 -9.31 -4.26
N SER A 48 12.36 -8.61 -3.30
CA SER A 48 12.41 -7.15 -3.24
C SER A 48 13.83 -6.63 -3.04
N THR A 49 14.66 -7.31 -2.24
CA THR A 49 16.06 -6.93 -2.03
C THR A 49 16.87 -7.07 -3.31
N ILE A 50 16.77 -8.21 -4.01
CA ILE A 50 17.46 -8.44 -5.28
C ILE A 50 17.06 -7.35 -6.29
N LEU A 51 15.77 -7.17 -6.48
CA LEU A 51 15.24 -6.25 -7.49
C LEU A 51 15.55 -4.79 -7.14
N PHE A 52 15.33 -4.37 -5.91
CA PHE A 52 15.50 -2.97 -5.51
C PHE A 52 16.95 -2.53 -5.60
N LEU A 53 17.88 -3.33 -5.03
CA LEU A 53 19.30 -2.99 -5.03
C LEU A 53 19.92 -3.04 -6.44
N SER A 54 19.40 -3.90 -7.32
CA SER A 54 19.90 -4.00 -8.69
C SER A 54 19.41 -2.86 -9.59
N ARG A 55 18.13 -2.46 -9.50
CA ARG A 55 17.49 -1.64 -10.53
C ARG A 55 17.14 -0.22 -10.13
N GLU A 56 16.88 0.06 -8.83
CA GLU A 56 16.29 1.34 -8.43
C GLU A 56 17.22 2.53 -8.73
N GLY A 57 18.51 2.40 -8.44
CA GLY A 57 19.49 3.44 -8.73
C GLY A 57 19.63 3.72 -10.22
N VAL A 58 19.65 2.67 -11.04
CA VAL A 58 19.74 2.78 -12.50
C VAL A 58 18.47 3.42 -13.08
N ARG A 59 17.29 2.96 -12.66
CA ARG A 59 16.01 3.55 -13.09
C ARG A 59 15.95 5.05 -12.80
N ASN A 60 16.30 5.44 -11.57
CA ASN A 60 16.28 6.85 -11.16
C ASN A 60 17.30 7.70 -11.90
N ALA A 61 18.47 7.15 -12.26
CA ALA A 61 19.45 7.84 -13.09
C ALA A 61 18.94 8.01 -14.53
N LEU A 62 18.39 6.95 -15.13
CA LEU A 62 17.89 6.97 -16.50
C LEU A 62 16.70 7.94 -16.69
N LEU A 63 15.83 8.11 -15.70
CA LEU A 63 14.73 9.07 -15.75
C LEU A 63 15.20 10.53 -15.82
N ARG A 64 16.45 10.83 -15.44
CA ARG A 64 17.04 12.18 -15.47
C ARG A 64 17.80 12.47 -16.77
N VAL A 65 18.02 11.46 -17.60
CA VAL A 65 18.70 11.63 -18.89
C VAL A 65 17.75 12.29 -19.89
N LYS A 66 18.17 13.44 -20.40
CA LYS A 66 17.43 14.14 -21.47
C LYS A 66 17.68 13.43 -22.80
N ARG A 67 16.66 13.33 -23.63
CA ARG A 67 16.83 12.91 -25.03
C ARG A 67 17.67 13.94 -25.79
N THR A 68 18.50 13.47 -26.67
CA THR A 68 19.22 14.32 -27.64
C THR A 68 18.24 15.01 -28.58
N LYS A 69 18.69 16.09 -29.26
CA LYS A 69 17.87 16.85 -30.23
C LYS A 69 17.31 15.94 -31.34
N ASP A 70 18.00 14.88 -31.65
CA ASP A 70 17.62 13.88 -32.70
C ASP A 70 16.66 12.82 -32.14
N GLY A 71 16.13 12.98 -30.94
CA GLY A 71 15.20 12.03 -30.29
C GLY A 71 15.87 10.72 -29.83
N SER A 72 17.16 10.54 -30.01
CA SER A 72 17.90 9.37 -29.59
C SER A 72 18.16 9.40 -28.07
N TRP A 73 18.12 8.22 -27.45
CA TRP A 73 18.38 8.05 -26.03
C TRP A 73 19.77 7.43 -25.87
N ASN A 74 20.77 8.30 -25.69
CA ASN A 74 22.17 7.87 -25.64
C ASN A 74 22.58 7.48 -24.21
N VAL A 75 22.13 6.31 -23.77
CA VAL A 75 22.41 5.77 -22.42
C VAL A 75 23.36 4.56 -22.45
N GLY A 76 23.86 4.20 -23.63
CA GLY A 76 24.75 3.05 -23.82
C GLY A 76 24.12 1.75 -23.26
N ASN A 77 24.95 0.96 -22.59
CA ASN A 77 24.53 -0.32 -22.00
C ASN A 77 24.06 -0.19 -20.54
N LEU A 78 23.85 1.03 -20.02
CA LEU A 78 23.42 1.25 -18.62
C LEU A 78 22.10 0.53 -18.27
N PRO A 79 21.09 0.42 -19.17
CA PRO A 79 19.86 -0.33 -18.88
C PRO A 79 20.07 -1.83 -18.58
N PHE A 80 21.23 -2.40 -18.95
CA PHE A 80 21.60 -3.79 -18.68
C PHE A 80 22.35 -3.97 -17.36
N LEU A 81 22.83 -2.89 -16.75
CA LEU A 81 23.53 -2.95 -15.47
C LEU A 81 22.71 -3.66 -14.36
N PRO A 82 21.38 -3.50 -14.25
CA PRO A 82 20.58 -4.24 -13.30
C PRO A 82 20.70 -5.76 -13.41
N ILE A 83 20.85 -6.29 -14.62
CA ILE A 83 21.03 -7.73 -14.86
C ILE A 83 22.39 -8.18 -14.34
N ALA A 84 23.45 -7.41 -14.63
CA ALA A 84 24.80 -7.71 -14.16
C ALA A 84 24.94 -7.66 -12.63
N LEU A 85 24.28 -6.69 -11.98
CA LEU A 85 24.24 -6.57 -10.53
C LEU A 85 23.31 -7.59 -9.87
N GLY A 86 22.22 -7.95 -10.54
CA GLY A 86 21.19 -8.81 -10.00
C GLY A 86 21.63 -10.25 -9.81
N LEU A 87 22.46 -10.79 -10.70
CA LEU A 87 22.93 -12.17 -10.58
C LEU A 87 23.75 -12.41 -9.30
N PRO A 88 24.82 -11.66 -9.01
CA PRO A 88 25.57 -11.84 -7.75
C PRO A 88 24.71 -11.51 -6.52
N LEU A 89 23.81 -10.52 -6.58
CA LEU A 89 22.89 -10.22 -5.49
C LEU A 89 21.89 -11.34 -5.25
N ALA A 90 21.35 -11.95 -6.31
CA ALA A 90 20.45 -13.10 -6.18
C ALA A 90 21.13 -14.29 -5.51
N LEU A 91 22.38 -14.59 -5.89
CA LEU A 91 23.16 -15.65 -5.26
C LEU A 91 23.46 -15.32 -3.79
N ALA A 92 23.98 -14.12 -3.51
CA ALA A 92 24.35 -13.69 -2.16
C ALA A 92 23.15 -13.65 -1.20
N THR A 93 22.02 -13.06 -1.63
CA THR A 93 20.82 -12.96 -0.78
C THR A 93 20.16 -14.31 -0.57
N SER A 94 20.07 -15.15 -1.61
CA SER A 94 19.46 -16.48 -1.50
C SER A 94 20.28 -17.41 -0.63
N PHE A 95 21.60 -17.44 -0.82
CA PHE A 95 22.50 -18.26 -0.01
C PHE A 95 22.56 -17.74 1.44
N GLY A 96 22.71 -16.43 1.63
CA GLY A 96 22.71 -15.83 2.96
C GLY A 96 21.41 -16.11 3.71
N TYR A 97 20.26 -15.95 3.05
CA TYR A 97 18.97 -16.26 3.66
C TYR A 97 18.81 -17.75 3.96
N ALA A 98 19.16 -18.65 3.03
CA ALA A 98 19.10 -20.10 3.27
C ALA A 98 19.95 -20.53 4.47
N HIS A 99 21.06 -19.81 4.73
CA HIS A 99 21.92 -20.09 5.89
C HIS A 99 21.37 -19.47 7.19
N LEU A 100 20.85 -18.25 7.16
CA LEU A 100 20.42 -17.49 8.34
C LEU A 100 18.97 -17.75 8.77
N ALA A 101 18.13 -18.33 7.91
CA ALA A 101 16.73 -18.59 8.22
C ALA A 101 16.56 -19.47 9.47
N ALA A 102 15.49 -19.24 10.22
CA ALA A 102 15.15 -20.04 11.39
C ALA A 102 14.90 -21.51 11.04
N GLN A 103 15.17 -22.42 11.97
CA GLN A 103 14.98 -23.87 11.76
C GLN A 103 13.52 -24.22 11.41
N GLU A 104 12.56 -23.56 12.04
CA GLU A 104 11.14 -23.73 11.74
C GLU A 104 10.84 -23.44 10.26
N THR A 105 11.44 -22.38 9.71
CA THR A 105 11.30 -22.01 8.29
C THR A 105 11.99 -23.03 7.37
N LYS A 106 13.20 -23.48 7.73
CA LYS A 106 13.97 -24.46 6.96
C LYS A 106 13.31 -25.83 6.89
N SER A 107 12.56 -26.20 7.93
CA SER A 107 11.86 -27.50 8.00
C SER A 107 10.61 -27.56 7.13
N GLN A 108 10.17 -26.43 6.57
CA GLN A 108 9.02 -26.41 5.66
C GLN A 108 9.35 -27.14 4.34
N SER A 109 8.41 -27.97 3.89
CA SER A 109 8.55 -28.66 2.60
C SER A 109 8.70 -27.66 1.45
N GLY A 110 9.67 -27.91 0.57
CA GLY A 110 9.94 -27.04 -0.59
C GLY A 110 10.69 -25.74 -0.28
N PHE A 111 11.20 -25.52 0.94
CA PHE A 111 11.87 -24.26 1.33
C PHE A 111 13.05 -23.90 0.41
N TYR A 112 14.02 -24.79 0.23
CA TYR A 112 15.18 -24.52 -0.62
C TYR A 112 14.82 -24.37 -2.10
N GLY A 113 13.88 -25.21 -2.58
CA GLY A 113 13.34 -25.09 -3.94
C GLY A 113 12.62 -23.77 -4.14
N GLY A 114 11.84 -23.33 -3.15
CA GLY A 114 11.17 -22.05 -3.14
C GLY A 114 12.12 -20.87 -3.28
N ILE A 115 13.20 -20.82 -2.49
CA ILE A 115 14.23 -19.77 -2.59
C ILE A 115 14.84 -19.74 -3.98
N GLY A 116 15.23 -20.92 -4.52
CA GLY A 116 15.83 -21.01 -5.86
C GLY A 116 14.91 -20.49 -6.97
N VAL A 117 13.63 -20.84 -6.90
CA VAL A 117 12.62 -20.37 -7.86
C VAL A 117 12.35 -18.88 -7.71
N TYR A 118 12.31 -18.33 -6.48
CA TYR A 118 12.17 -16.88 -6.27
C TYR A 118 13.38 -16.10 -6.79
N ALA A 119 14.61 -16.62 -6.59
CA ALA A 119 15.82 -16.03 -7.15
C ALA A 119 15.80 -16.03 -8.68
N LEU A 120 15.40 -17.15 -9.29
CA LEU A 120 15.23 -17.26 -10.74
C LEU A 120 14.17 -16.29 -11.25
N ALA A 121 13.03 -16.18 -10.57
CA ALA A 121 11.97 -15.23 -10.90
C ALA A 121 12.47 -13.79 -10.86
N ALA A 122 13.26 -13.41 -9.85
CA ALA A 122 13.85 -12.08 -9.76
C ALA A 122 14.83 -11.80 -10.92
N ILE A 123 15.66 -12.77 -11.29
CA ILE A 123 16.56 -12.66 -12.44
C ILE A 123 15.75 -12.49 -13.74
N MET A 124 14.70 -13.28 -13.96
CA MET A 124 13.82 -13.15 -15.12
C MET A 124 13.15 -11.76 -15.18
N GLU A 125 12.76 -11.22 -14.03
CA GLU A 125 12.20 -9.86 -13.95
C GLU A 125 13.25 -8.79 -14.31
N LEU A 126 14.51 -8.97 -13.92
CA LEU A 126 15.59 -8.04 -14.29
C LEU A 126 15.87 -8.02 -15.81
N TRP A 127 15.62 -9.11 -16.51
CA TRP A 127 15.69 -9.13 -17.98
C TRP A 127 14.65 -8.22 -18.64
N CYS A 128 13.61 -7.81 -17.94
CA CYS A 128 12.65 -6.83 -18.42
C CYS A 128 13.16 -5.38 -18.36
N GLU A 129 14.22 -5.09 -17.56
CA GLU A 129 14.65 -3.71 -17.26
C GLU A 129 15.01 -2.87 -18.49
N PRO A 130 15.76 -3.36 -19.50
CA PRO A 130 16.06 -2.56 -20.67
C PRO A 130 14.79 -2.09 -21.38
N MET A 131 13.82 -2.99 -21.57
CA MET A 131 12.54 -2.71 -22.23
C MET A 131 11.62 -1.83 -21.37
N HIS A 132 11.61 -2.05 -20.06
CA HIS A 132 10.88 -1.21 -19.11
C HIS A 132 11.39 0.25 -19.17
N ASN A 133 12.70 0.44 -19.07
CA ASN A 133 13.31 1.76 -19.12
C ASN A 133 13.05 2.46 -20.47
N GLN A 134 13.08 1.71 -21.56
CA GLN A 134 12.72 2.22 -22.88
C GLN A 134 11.24 2.63 -22.94
N ALA A 135 10.31 1.81 -22.44
CA ALA A 135 8.88 2.13 -22.40
C ALA A 135 8.60 3.41 -21.59
N MET A 136 9.30 3.58 -20.46
CA MET A 136 9.18 4.79 -19.63
C MET A 136 9.76 6.02 -20.33
N ALA A 137 10.91 5.90 -21.00
CA ALA A 137 11.50 6.98 -21.79
C ALA A 137 10.62 7.38 -22.97
N GLU A 138 9.91 6.43 -23.57
CA GLU A 138 8.96 6.66 -24.67
C GLU A 138 7.57 7.12 -24.19
N MET A 139 7.36 7.26 -22.87
CA MET A 139 6.06 7.59 -22.26
C MET A 139 4.95 6.55 -22.58
N LYS A 140 5.30 5.33 -22.95
CA LYS A 140 4.38 4.23 -23.26
C LYS A 140 3.94 3.48 -21.99
N THR A 141 3.40 4.19 -21.03
CA THR A 141 2.99 3.62 -19.73
C THR A 141 1.92 2.52 -19.83
N HIS A 142 1.12 2.51 -20.91
CA HIS A 142 0.11 1.47 -21.16
C HIS A 142 0.72 0.08 -21.31
N ILE A 143 1.95 -0.05 -21.86
CA ILE A 143 2.66 -1.32 -22.00
C ILE A 143 2.97 -1.87 -20.61
N ARG A 144 3.51 -1.02 -19.73
CA ARG A 144 3.81 -1.36 -18.34
C ARG A 144 2.56 -1.84 -17.61
N VAL A 145 1.48 -1.05 -17.66
CA VAL A 145 0.22 -1.37 -16.97
C VAL A 145 -0.35 -2.70 -17.46
N ARG A 146 -0.32 -2.95 -18.77
CA ARG A 146 -0.77 -4.23 -19.35
C ARG A 146 0.11 -5.40 -18.90
N ALA A 147 1.43 -5.23 -18.95
CA ALA A 147 2.38 -6.27 -18.57
C ALA A 147 2.24 -6.65 -17.09
N GLU A 148 2.26 -5.66 -16.19
CA GLU A 148 2.09 -5.87 -14.74
C GLU A 148 0.72 -6.47 -14.41
N GLY A 149 -0.37 -5.99 -15.05
CA GLY A 149 -1.71 -6.49 -14.82
C GLY A 149 -1.88 -7.97 -15.20
N MET A 150 -1.38 -8.36 -16.37
CA MET A 150 -1.41 -9.76 -16.83
C MET A 150 -0.52 -10.65 -15.96
N ALA A 151 0.66 -10.17 -15.56
CA ALA A 151 1.60 -10.90 -14.72
C ALA A 151 1.00 -11.18 -13.31
N ILE A 152 0.34 -10.19 -12.69
CA ILE A 152 -0.35 -10.35 -11.40
C ILE A 152 -1.47 -11.40 -11.51
N ALA A 153 -2.26 -11.37 -12.57
CA ALA A 153 -3.31 -12.35 -12.81
C ALA A 153 -2.74 -13.77 -12.96
N SER A 154 -1.63 -13.92 -13.70
CA SER A 154 -0.93 -15.20 -13.86
C SER A 154 -0.39 -15.73 -12.53
N LYS A 155 0.29 -14.86 -11.74
CA LYS A 155 0.78 -15.21 -10.39
C LYS A 155 -0.33 -15.82 -9.55
N THR A 156 -1.45 -15.10 -9.45
CA THR A 156 -2.57 -15.53 -8.61
C THR A 156 -3.18 -16.83 -9.11
N LEU A 157 -3.37 -16.97 -10.41
CA LEU A 157 -3.95 -18.16 -11.02
C LEU A 157 -3.05 -19.40 -10.84
N VAL A 158 -1.77 -19.28 -11.16
CA VAL A 158 -0.82 -20.41 -11.02
C VAL A 158 -0.70 -20.83 -9.56
N THR A 159 -0.53 -19.87 -8.63
CA THR A 159 -0.49 -20.18 -7.19
C THR A 159 -1.75 -20.92 -6.75
N TYR A 160 -2.94 -20.44 -7.17
CA TYR A 160 -4.21 -21.07 -6.82
C TYR A 160 -4.33 -22.48 -7.37
N LEU A 161 -3.96 -22.71 -8.65
CA LEU A 161 -4.06 -24.01 -9.29
C LEU A 161 -3.13 -25.05 -8.62
N VAL A 162 -1.90 -24.66 -8.27
CA VAL A 162 -0.95 -25.56 -7.58
C VAL A 162 -1.44 -25.88 -6.17
N LEU A 163 -1.95 -24.91 -5.40
CA LEU A 163 -2.55 -25.14 -4.09
C LEU A 163 -3.80 -26.02 -4.16
N LEU A 164 -4.62 -25.84 -5.20
CA LEU A 164 -5.80 -26.66 -5.42
C LEU A 164 -5.40 -28.12 -5.75
N TYR A 165 -4.34 -28.30 -6.53
CA TYR A 165 -3.78 -29.62 -6.81
C TYR A 165 -3.25 -30.28 -5.52
N ASP A 166 -2.47 -29.56 -4.72
CA ASP A 166 -1.96 -30.02 -3.41
C ASP A 166 -3.10 -30.52 -2.50
N SER A 167 -4.17 -29.70 -2.39
CA SER A 167 -5.36 -30.03 -1.60
C SER A 167 -6.09 -31.28 -2.12
N LYS A 168 -6.29 -31.40 -3.44
CA LYS A 168 -6.96 -32.55 -4.06
C LYS A 168 -6.13 -33.82 -3.98
N ALA A 169 -4.82 -33.70 -4.16
CA ALA A 169 -3.87 -34.82 -4.06
C ALA A 169 -3.60 -35.24 -2.61
N LYS A 170 -4.17 -34.51 -1.62
CA LYS A 170 -3.98 -34.74 -0.17
C LYS A 170 -2.51 -34.74 0.28
N LEU A 171 -1.71 -33.84 -0.30
CA LEU A 171 -0.29 -33.70 0.01
C LEU A 171 -0.04 -32.87 1.29
N ASN A 172 -1.09 -32.53 2.04
CA ASN A 172 -1.04 -31.84 3.34
C ASN A 172 -0.27 -30.49 3.35
N GLY A 173 -0.20 -29.81 2.22
CA GLY A 173 0.48 -28.51 2.10
C GLY A 173 1.96 -28.59 1.70
N ASP A 174 2.46 -29.77 1.31
CA ASP A 174 3.85 -29.97 0.89
C ASP A 174 4.28 -29.14 -0.31
N LEU A 175 3.33 -28.80 -1.19
CA LEU A 175 3.56 -27.93 -2.33
C LEU A 175 3.31 -26.45 -2.07
N ALA A 176 2.91 -26.06 -0.85
CA ALA A 176 2.46 -24.70 -0.59
C ALA A 176 3.53 -23.64 -0.89
N LEU A 177 4.78 -23.82 -0.45
CA LEU A 177 5.87 -22.88 -0.77
C LEU A 177 6.20 -22.87 -2.25
N LEU A 178 6.23 -24.04 -2.88
CA LEU A 178 6.44 -24.14 -4.33
C LEU A 178 5.30 -23.49 -5.13
N ALA A 179 4.06 -23.54 -4.65
CA ALA A 179 2.93 -22.88 -5.29
C ALA A 179 3.14 -21.36 -5.37
N PHE A 180 3.55 -20.73 -4.28
CA PHE A 180 3.90 -19.32 -4.26
C PHE A 180 5.11 -19.00 -5.15
N ALA A 181 6.13 -19.86 -5.13
CA ALA A 181 7.33 -19.69 -5.93
C ALA A 181 7.06 -19.81 -7.43
N LEU A 182 6.30 -20.83 -7.85
CA LEU A 182 5.86 -20.99 -9.25
C LEU A 182 4.94 -19.86 -9.70
N GLY A 183 4.07 -19.37 -8.80
CA GLY A 183 3.30 -18.17 -9.05
C GLY A 183 4.17 -16.96 -9.34
N GLN A 184 5.22 -16.72 -8.54
CA GLN A 184 6.17 -15.63 -8.76
C GLN A 184 6.96 -15.81 -10.07
N LEU A 185 7.37 -17.03 -10.37
CA LEU A 185 8.05 -17.33 -11.64
C LEU A 185 7.13 -17.06 -12.84
N SER A 186 5.86 -17.47 -12.76
CA SER A 186 4.88 -17.20 -13.81
C SER A 186 4.64 -15.70 -14.03
N TYR A 187 4.66 -14.91 -12.93
CA TYR A 187 4.62 -13.46 -13.00
C TYR A 187 5.79 -12.93 -13.84
N SER A 188 7.02 -13.31 -13.50
CA SER A 188 8.22 -12.80 -14.16
C SER A 188 8.31 -13.24 -15.62
N LEU A 189 7.94 -14.49 -15.92
CA LEU A 189 7.91 -15.01 -17.30
C LEU A 189 6.88 -14.30 -18.15
N LEU A 190 5.67 -14.09 -17.63
CA LEU A 190 4.63 -13.40 -18.41
C LEU A 190 4.95 -11.91 -18.59
N LEU A 191 5.52 -11.28 -17.55
CA LEU A 191 6.02 -9.91 -17.65
C LEU A 191 7.05 -9.79 -18.80
N LEU A 192 8.02 -10.70 -18.81
CA LEU A 192 9.04 -10.75 -19.87
C LEU A 192 8.42 -11.01 -21.26
N ALA A 193 7.51 -11.96 -21.35
CA ALA A 193 6.84 -12.29 -22.62
C ALA A 193 6.08 -11.09 -23.20
N VAL A 194 5.37 -10.31 -22.37
CA VAL A 194 4.66 -9.11 -22.83
C VAL A 194 5.64 -8.03 -23.30
N TYR A 195 6.74 -7.79 -22.61
CA TYR A 195 7.75 -6.85 -23.08
C TYR A 195 8.41 -7.32 -24.38
N LEU A 196 8.75 -8.60 -24.49
CA LEU A 196 9.34 -9.19 -25.71
C LEU A 196 8.38 -9.14 -26.90
N SER A 197 7.10 -9.36 -26.68
CA SER A 197 6.09 -9.25 -27.76
C SER A 197 6.01 -7.85 -28.36
N HIS A 198 6.41 -6.82 -27.60
CA HIS A 198 6.37 -5.44 -28.03
C HIS A 198 7.71 -4.92 -28.59
N TYR A 199 8.83 -5.28 -27.95
CA TYR A 199 10.15 -4.77 -28.30
C TYR A 199 11.02 -5.77 -29.09
N GLY A 200 10.61 -7.04 -29.16
CA GLY A 200 11.35 -8.10 -29.83
C GLY A 200 12.54 -8.65 -29.03
N PHE A 201 13.08 -9.77 -29.50
CA PHE A 201 14.20 -10.45 -28.82
C PHE A 201 15.53 -9.70 -28.89
N THR A 202 15.71 -8.80 -29.85
CA THR A 202 16.91 -7.97 -29.96
C THR A 202 17.10 -7.03 -28.79
N ALA A 203 16.03 -6.69 -28.09
CA ALA A 203 16.07 -5.85 -26.89
C ALA A 203 16.69 -6.55 -25.65
N LEU A 204 16.91 -7.86 -25.71
CA LEU A 204 17.57 -8.62 -24.64
C LEU A 204 19.10 -8.47 -24.65
N PHE A 205 19.67 -8.00 -25.73
CA PHE A 205 21.12 -7.97 -25.91
C PHE A 205 21.64 -6.52 -25.91
N PRO A 206 22.77 -6.26 -25.21
CA PRO A 206 23.39 -4.96 -25.27
C PRO A 206 23.80 -4.62 -26.70
N GLY A 207 23.45 -3.42 -27.16
CA GLY A 207 23.87 -2.93 -28.48
C GLY A 207 25.35 -2.55 -28.50
N SER A 208 25.96 -2.54 -29.67
CA SER A 208 27.35 -2.10 -29.86
C SER A 208 27.57 -0.59 -29.68
N LYS A 209 26.55 0.16 -29.28
CA LYS A 209 26.57 1.61 -29.19
C LYS A 209 27.14 2.09 -27.84
N GLY A 210 28.36 2.59 -27.91
CA GLY A 210 28.93 3.62 -27.03
C GLY A 210 29.19 3.25 -25.58
N ALA A 211 30.32 3.73 -25.08
CA ALA A 211 30.57 3.78 -23.63
C ALA A 211 29.52 4.62 -22.93
N VAL A 212 29.13 4.20 -21.74
CA VAL A 212 28.24 4.99 -20.86
C VAL A 212 28.92 6.30 -20.54
N GLU A 213 28.22 7.42 -20.66
CA GLU A 213 28.74 8.72 -20.27
C GLU A 213 29.10 8.71 -18.77
N ASP A 214 30.35 9.08 -18.44
CA ASP A 214 30.88 9.02 -17.07
C ASP A 214 29.99 9.73 -16.03
N GLY A 215 29.34 10.82 -16.43
CA GLY A 215 28.40 11.56 -15.60
C GLY A 215 27.19 10.74 -15.17
N ILE A 216 26.61 9.96 -16.10
CA ILE A 216 25.42 9.13 -15.84
C ILE A 216 25.79 7.90 -15.00
N SER A 217 26.95 7.32 -15.24
CA SER A 217 27.50 6.20 -14.49
C SER A 217 27.69 6.57 -13.01
N ARG A 218 28.34 7.70 -12.71
CA ARG A 218 28.52 8.21 -11.34
C ARG A 218 27.20 8.55 -10.66
N LEU A 219 26.25 9.13 -11.41
CA LEU A 219 24.91 9.42 -10.89
C LEU A 219 24.17 8.12 -10.52
N SER A 220 24.25 7.10 -11.37
CA SER A 220 23.65 5.79 -11.12
C SER A 220 24.21 5.15 -9.86
N LEU A 221 25.54 5.16 -9.69
CA LEU A 221 26.20 4.63 -8.49
C LEU A 221 25.74 5.36 -7.22
N THR A 222 25.74 6.69 -7.24
CA THR A 222 25.27 7.51 -6.10
C THR A 222 23.83 7.19 -5.73
N MET A 223 22.96 7.05 -6.74
CA MET A 223 21.56 6.71 -6.54
C MET A 223 21.38 5.28 -6.04
N THR A 224 22.22 4.34 -6.45
CA THR A 224 22.22 2.96 -5.93
C THR A 224 22.56 2.95 -4.44
N PHE A 225 23.57 3.70 -3.98
CA PHE A 225 23.87 3.82 -2.55
C PHE A 225 22.70 4.42 -1.75
N GLN A 226 22.07 5.47 -2.25
CA GLN A 226 20.86 6.03 -1.63
C GLN A 226 19.71 5.01 -1.58
N SER A 227 19.59 4.20 -2.62
CA SER A 227 18.58 3.14 -2.69
C SER A 227 18.78 2.04 -1.66
N VAL A 228 20.03 1.71 -1.29
CA VAL A 228 20.31 0.73 -0.22
C VAL A 228 19.69 1.20 1.09
N ILE A 229 19.95 2.43 1.50
CA ILE A 229 19.41 2.99 2.75
C ILE A 229 17.88 3.01 2.69
N LYS A 230 17.32 3.49 1.58
CA LYS A 230 15.88 3.55 1.38
C LYS A 230 15.23 2.17 1.45
N HIS A 231 15.87 1.14 0.89
CA HIS A 231 15.37 -0.24 0.92
C HIS A 231 15.23 -0.76 2.35
N PHE A 232 16.30 -0.66 3.16
CA PHE A 232 16.25 -1.09 4.56
C PHE A 232 15.20 -0.35 5.38
N LEU A 233 15.02 0.95 5.12
CA LEU A 233 13.97 1.73 5.79
C LEU A 233 12.55 1.38 5.33
N THR A 234 12.39 0.93 4.09
CA THR A 234 11.08 0.56 3.52
C THR A 234 10.66 -0.85 3.93
N GLU A 235 11.62 -1.79 3.97
CA GLU A 235 11.36 -3.20 4.31
C GLU A 235 11.56 -3.49 5.81
N GLY A 236 11.70 -2.45 6.62
CA GLY A 236 11.97 -2.56 8.06
C GLY A 236 10.93 -3.35 8.83
N ASP A 237 9.66 -3.29 8.44
CA ASP A 237 8.56 -4.08 9.02
C ASP A 237 8.76 -5.58 8.79
N LYS A 238 9.13 -6.00 7.57
CA LYS A 238 9.40 -7.40 7.25
C LYS A 238 10.63 -7.94 7.98
N LEU A 239 11.65 -7.08 8.17
CA LEU A 239 12.83 -7.44 8.95
C LEU A 239 12.47 -7.66 10.42
N VAL A 240 11.73 -6.75 11.03
CA VAL A 240 11.28 -6.87 12.44
C VAL A 240 10.41 -8.12 12.60
N LEU A 241 9.45 -8.34 11.69
CA LEU A 241 8.62 -9.55 11.70
C LEU A 241 9.46 -10.83 11.60
N GLY A 242 10.40 -10.86 10.67
CA GLY A 242 11.27 -12.02 10.45
C GLY A 242 12.10 -12.41 11.68
N TRP A 243 12.43 -11.43 12.54
CA TRP A 243 13.23 -11.66 13.75
C TRP A 243 12.41 -11.96 15.00
N PHE A 244 11.24 -11.33 15.15
CA PHE A 244 10.51 -11.36 16.41
C PHE A 244 9.20 -12.15 16.35
N SER A 245 8.56 -12.26 15.18
CA SER A 245 7.23 -12.85 15.08
C SER A 245 7.30 -14.34 14.70
N PRO A 246 6.52 -15.22 15.36
CA PRO A 246 6.37 -16.61 14.95
C PRO A 246 5.90 -16.71 13.49
N LEU A 247 6.36 -17.73 12.79
CA LEU A 247 6.12 -17.91 11.35
C LEU A 247 4.62 -17.88 10.97
N ARG A 248 3.79 -18.46 11.82
CA ARG A 248 2.34 -18.48 11.66
C ARG A 248 1.73 -17.08 11.74
N ASP A 249 2.24 -16.23 12.64
CA ASP A 249 1.79 -14.87 12.86
C ASP A 249 2.30 -13.93 11.78
N GLN A 250 3.47 -14.19 11.18
CA GLN A 250 3.92 -13.48 9.98
C GLN A 250 2.90 -13.58 8.84
N GLY A 251 2.32 -14.78 8.64
CA GLY A 251 1.22 -14.99 7.68
C GLY A 251 -0.05 -14.24 8.06
N GLY A 252 -0.37 -14.21 9.35
CA GLY A 252 -1.47 -13.43 9.90
C GLY A 252 -1.29 -11.93 9.64
N TYR A 253 -0.11 -11.40 9.91
CA TYR A 253 0.25 -10.02 9.64
C TYR A 253 0.15 -9.68 8.14
N ALA A 254 0.73 -10.49 7.28
CA ALA A 254 0.69 -10.28 5.83
C ALA A 254 -0.75 -10.22 5.31
N LEU A 255 -1.62 -11.11 5.79
CA LEU A 255 -3.04 -11.09 5.48
C LEU A 255 -3.72 -9.82 5.98
N ALA A 256 -3.46 -9.43 7.23
CA ALA A 256 -4.05 -8.26 7.84
C ALA A 256 -3.64 -6.97 7.12
N VAL A 257 -2.38 -6.82 6.73
CA VAL A 257 -1.88 -5.68 5.94
C VAL A 257 -2.55 -5.65 4.56
N ASN A 258 -2.72 -6.80 3.92
CA ASN A 258 -3.40 -6.87 2.62
C ASN A 258 -4.85 -6.37 2.72
N TYR A 259 -5.59 -6.80 3.73
CA TYR A 259 -6.99 -6.41 3.93
C TYR A 259 -7.13 -4.98 4.45
N GLY A 260 -6.34 -4.58 5.43
CA GLY A 260 -6.34 -3.21 5.97
C GLY A 260 -5.99 -2.16 4.90
N SER A 261 -5.02 -2.46 4.03
CA SER A 261 -4.62 -1.57 2.94
C SER A 261 -5.65 -1.46 1.80
N LEU A 262 -6.68 -2.33 1.72
CA LEU A 262 -7.75 -2.20 0.72
C LEU A 262 -8.47 -0.86 0.83
N VAL A 263 -8.76 -0.40 2.04
CA VAL A 263 -9.40 0.90 2.26
C VAL A 263 -8.53 2.03 1.69
N ALA A 264 -7.23 1.98 1.95
CA ALA A 264 -6.28 2.96 1.42
C ALA A 264 -6.26 2.96 -0.11
N ARG A 265 -6.19 1.79 -0.72
CA ARG A 265 -6.09 1.63 -2.19
C ARG A 265 -7.39 1.95 -2.93
N ILE A 266 -8.53 1.71 -2.31
CA ILE A 266 -9.84 1.90 -2.97
C ILE A 266 -10.35 3.33 -2.76
N ILE A 267 -10.15 3.90 -1.58
CA ILE A 267 -10.73 5.18 -1.19
C ILE A 267 -9.69 6.31 -1.20
N PHE A 268 -8.57 6.15 -0.48
CA PHE A 268 -7.66 7.27 -0.26
C PHE A 268 -6.76 7.56 -1.44
N GLN A 269 -6.25 6.55 -2.12
CA GLN A 269 -5.37 6.71 -3.27
C GLN A 269 -5.99 7.54 -4.41
N PRO A 270 -7.26 7.28 -4.84
CA PRO A 270 -7.92 8.13 -5.82
C PRO A 270 -8.16 9.58 -5.33
N ILE A 271 -8.44 9.76 -4.03
CA ILE A 271 -8.59 11.10 -3.44
C ILE A 271 -7.26 11.85 -3.47
N GLU A 272 -6.18 11.18 -3.09
CA GLU A 272 -4.82 11.73 -3.12
C GLU A 272 -4.40 12.14 -4.53
N GLU A 273 -4.53 11.25 -5.51
CA GLU A 273 -4.18 11.53 -6.92
C GLU A 273 -4.99 12.71 -7.49
N THR A 274 -6.30 12.70 -7.26
CA THR A 274 -7.19 13.79 -7.72
C THR A 274 -6.83 15.11 -7.04
N SER A 275 -6.55 15.08 -5.74
CA SER A 275 -6.17 16.27 -4.95
C SER A 275 -4.83 16.83 -5.43
N ARG A 276 -3.84 15.99 -5.71
CA ARG A 276 -2.55 16.38 -6.25
C ARG A 276 -2.70 17.12 -7.58
N ILE A 277 -3.46 16.55 -8.51
CA ILE A 277 -3.72 17.19 -9.82
C ILE A 277 -4.44 18.53 -9.63
N ARG A 278 -5.45 18.59 -8.76
CA ARG A 278 -6.22 19.80 -8.49
C ARG A 278 -5.35 20.92 -7.90
N PHE A 279 -4.58 20.63 -6.85
CA PHE A 279 -3.70 21.62 -6.24
C PHE A 279 -2.61 22.09 -7.20
N SER A 280 -2.02 21.20 -7.97
CA SER A 280 -1.02 21.53 -9.00
C SER A 280 -1.58 22.48 -10.06
N LYS A 281 -2.83 22.28 -10.50
CA LYS A 281 -3.49 23.20 -11.45
C LYS A 281 -3.87 24.54 -10.83
N MET A 282 -4.43 24.52 -9.61
CA MET A 282 -4.88 25.75 -8.92
C MET A 282 -3.73 26.68 -8.56
N LEU A 283 -2.55 26.10 -8.24
CA LEU A 283 -1.37 26.84 -7.77
C LEU A 283 -0.28 26.93 -8.84
N ALA A 284 -0.60 26.63 -10.11
CA ALA A 284 0.32 26.83 -11.24
C ALA A 284 0.63 28.32 -11.43
N PRO A 285 1.91 28.71 -11.61
CA PRO A 285 2.28 30.11 -11.84
C PRO A 285 1.73 30.67 -13.16
N PRO A 286 1.22 31.94 -13.18
CA PRO A 286 1.14 32.87 -12.07
C PRO A 286 -0.16 32.70 -11.25
N ALA A 287 -0.04 32.18 -10.02
CA ALA A 287 -1.19 32.03 -9.14
C ALA A 287 -1.48 33.33 -8.39
N GLY A 288 -2.73 33.83 -8.47
CA GLY A 288 -3.18 35.01 -7.75
C GLY A 288 -3.67 34.71 -6.31
N ALA A 289 -3.92 35.77 -5.52
CA ALA A 289 -4.36 35.64 -4.12
C ALA A 289 -5.67 34.83 -3.96
N GLU A 290 -6.57 34.90 -4.92
CA GLU A 290 -7.83 34.13 -4.93
C GLU A 290 -7.56 32.62 -5.14
N ALA A 291 -6.57 32.24 -5.95
CA ALA A 291 -6.17 30.85 -6.12
C ALA A 291 -5.60 30.23 -4.82
N PHE A 292 -4.77 30.99 -4.09
CA PHE A 292 -4.27 30.57 -2.77
C PHE A 292 -5.40 30.42 -1.76
N LYS A 293 -6.36 31.35 -1.74
CA LYS A 293 -7.53 31.26 -0.87
C LYS A 293 -8.40 30.02 -1.20
N ALA A 294 -8.67 29.80 -2.48
CA ALA A 294 -9.42 28.63 -2.93
C ALA A 294 -8.70 27.32 -2.60
N ALA A 295 -7.37 27.27 -2.76
CA ALA A 295 -6.56 26.09 -2.41
C ALA A 295 -6.57 25.82 -0.90
N SER A 296 -6.45 26.87 -0.05
CA SER A 296 -6.51 26.71 1.41
C SER A 296 -7.88 26.20 1.87
N GLN A 297 -8.96 26.73 1.30
CA GLN A 297 -10.33 26.27 1.58
C GLN A 297 -10.54 24.83 1.12
N ALA A 298 -10.07 24.46 -0.07
CA ALA A 298 -10.16 23.11 -0.58
C ALA A 298 -9.40 22.10 0.31
N LEU A 299 -8.20 22.46 0.76
CA LEU A 299 -7.40 21.61 1.67
C LEU A 299 -8.11 21.39 3.00
N ILE A 300 -8.56 22.47 3.66
CA ILE A 300 -9.29 22.39 4.93
C ILE A 300 -10.60 21.60 4.77
N THR A 301 -11.31 21.77 3.66
CA THR A 301 -12.53 21.00 3.38
C THR A 301 -12.24 19.50 3.25
N LEU A 302 -11.21 19.11 2.51
CA LEU A 302 -10.82 17.72 2.38
C LEU A 302 -10.40 17.09 3.72
N LEU A 303 -9.63 17.83 4.52
CA LEU A 303 -9.23 17.39 5.85
C LEU A 303 -10.43 17.27 6.78
N SER A 304 -11.38 18.21 6.75
CA SER A 304 -12.62 18.16 7.55
C SER A 304 -13.48 16.95 7.20
N ILE A 305 -13.65 16.63 5.93
CA ILE A 305 -14.37 15.44 5.48
C ILE A 305 -13.67 14.17 6.01
N GLN A 306 -12.35 14.11 5.88
CA GLN A 306 -11.58 12.93 6.29
C GLN A 306 -11.56 12.74 7.81
N THR A 307 -11.41 13.82 8.60
CA THR A 307 -11.46 13.73 10.06
C THR A 307 -12.84 13.32 10.57
N SER A 308 -13.90 13.83 9.94
CA SER A 308 -15.28 13.49 10.30
C SER A 308 -15.60 12.03 9.98
N LEU A 309 -15.24 11.54 8.78
CA LEU A 309 -15.41 10.14 8.41
C LEU A 309 -14.52 9.21 9.25
N SER A 310 -13.32 9.65 9.61
CA SER A 310 -12.42 8.93 10.49
C SER A 310 -13.00 8.74 11.89
N LEU A 311 -13.64 9.77 12.44
CA LEU A 311 -14.31 9.67 13.76
C LEU A 311 -15.44 8.63 13.73
N ILE A 312 -16.27 8.64 12.68
CA ILE A 312 -17.32 7.64 12.47
C ILE A 312 -16.70 6.23 12.33
N LEU A 313 -15.65 6.10 11.51
CA LEU A 313 -14.94 4.82 11.32
C LEU A 313 -14.41 4.26 12.64
N LEU A 314 -13.82 5.10 13.50
CA LEU A 314 -13.32 4.66 14.81
C LEU A 314 -14.44 4.12 15.69
N VAL A 315 -15.57 4.80 15.76
CA VAL A 315 -16.72 4.38 16.58
C VAL A 315 -17.26 3.02 16.12
N PHE A 316 -17.58 2.90 14.86
CA PHE A 316 -18.21 1.68 14.33
C PHE A 316 -17.18 0.59 13.96
N GLY A 317 -16.01 0.96 13.48
CA GLY A 317 -14.95 0.01 13.14
C GLY A 317 -14.48 -0.79 14.36
N THR A 318 -14.25 -0.13 15.49
CA THR A 318 -13.83 -0.82 16.73
C THR A 318 -14.89 -1.74 17.30
N ALA A 319 -16.18 -1.45 17.09
CA ALA A 319 -17.28 -2.25 17.62
C ALA A 319 -17.64 -3.43 16.69
N TYR A 320 -17.64 -3.22 15.37
CA TYR A 320 -18.13 -4.21 14.41
C TYR A 320 -17.03 -5.08 13.80
N LEU A 321 -15.77 -4.65 13.82
CA LEU A 321 -14.68 -5.45 13.28
C LEU A 321 -14.62 -6.86 13.88
N PRO A 322 -14.73 -7.08 15.22
CA PRO A 322 -14.70 -8.42 15.80
C PRO A 322 -15.80 -9.34 15.27
N ILE A 323 -16.94 -8.78 14.89
CA ILE A 323 -18.09 -9.50 14.33
C ILE A 323 -17.83 -9.88 12.86
N VAL A 324 -17.15 -9.01 12.13
CA VAL A 324 -16.87 -9.18 10.68
C VAL A 324 -15.69 -10.14 10.46
N LEU A 325 -14.70 -10.15 11.35
CA LEU A 325 -13.48 -10.95 11.18
C LEU A 325 -13.74 -12.45 10.94
N PRO A 326 -14.62 -13.16 11.67
CA PRO A 326 -14.89 -14.58 11.45
C PRO A 326 -15.51 -14.91 10.08
N VAL A 327 -16.07 -13.91 9.39
CA VAL A 327 -16.65 -14.05 8.06
C VAL A 327 -15.63 -13.75 6.97
N VAL A 328 -14.84 -12.70 7.18
CA VAL A 328 -13.88 -12.20 6.19
C VAL A 328 -12.60 -13.04 6.20
N LEU A 329 -12.10 -13.42 7.37
CA LEU A 329 -10.88 -14.21 7.49
C LEU A 329 -11.15 -15.71 7.28
N PRO A 330 -10.26 -16.45 6.60
CA PRO A 330 -10.26 -17.91 6.65
C PRO A 330 -10.05 -18.39 8.10
N ARG A 331 -10.71 -19.49 8.47
CA ARG A 331 -10.72 -19.98 9.87
C ARG A 331 -9.33 -20.15 10.47
N GLN A 332 -8.38 -20.64 9.69
CA GLN A 332 -7.00 -20.88 10.13
C GLN A 332 -6.24 -19.58 10.50
N TYR A 333 -6.68 -18.40 10.02
CA TYR A 333 -6.08 -17.10 10.35
C TYR A 333 -6.71 -16.44 11.57
N LEU A 334 -7.86 -16.91 12.04
CA LEU A 334 -8.50 -16.37 13.26
C LEU A 334 -7.68 -16.62 14.53
N THR A 335 -6.82 -17.63 14.52
CA THR A 335 -5.95 -18.00 15.64
C THR A 335 -4.52 -17.50 15.48
N THR A 336 -4.27 -16.62 14.51
CA THR A 336 -2.99 -15.92 14.29
C THR A 336 -3.09 -14.48 14.81
N SER A 337 -2.03 -13.70 14.64
CA SER A 337 -2.03 -12.26 14.94
C SER A 337 -2.99 -11.42 14.07
N ALA A 338 -3.53 -11.97 12.96
CA ALA A 338 -4.35 -11.23 12.00
C ALA A 338 -5.53 -10.44 12.62
N PRO A 339 -6.35 -10.98 13.54
CA PRO A 339 -7.43 -10.23 14.18
C PRO A 339 -6.93 -9.01 14.96
N HIS A 340 -5.83 -9.17 15.70
CA HIS A 340 -5.25 -8.09 16.50
C HIS A 340 -4.62 -7.01 15.62
N VAL A 341 -3.92 -7.39 14.58
CA VAL A 341 -3.33 -6.47 13.59
C VAL A 341 -4.43 -5.70 12.86
N LEU A 342 -5.52 -6.35 12.41
CA LEU A 342 -6.65 -5.67 11.79
C LEU A 342 -7.36 -4.71 12.76
N SER A 343 -7.43 -5.05 14.02
CA SER A 343 -7.96 -4.14 15.06
C SER A 343 -7.10 -2.88 15.21
N ALA A 344 -5.77 -3.01 15.13
CA ALA A 344 -4.86 -1.87 15.09
C ALA A 344 -5.02 -1.03 13.80
N TRP A 345 -5.33 -1.66 12.67
CA TRP A 345 -5.60 -0.96 11.40
C TRP A 345 -6.77 0.01 11.48
N VAL A 346 -7.79 -0.25 12.31
CA VAL A 346 -8.91 0.69 12.52
C VAL A 346 -8.40 2.06 12.99
N TRP A 347 -7.35 2.07 13.83
CA TRP A 347 -6.71 3.29 14.33
C TRP A 347 -5.72 3.89 13.32
N TYR A 348 -5.11 3.05 12.49
CA TYR A 348 -4.15 3.48 11.49
C TYR A 348 -4.80 4.18 10.28
N ILE A 349 -5.96 3.69 9.82
CA ILE A 349 -6.69 4.21 8.66
C ILE A 349 -6.94 5.73 8.75
N PRO A 350 -7.41 6.32 9.86
CA PRO A 350 -7.57 7.76 10.02
C PRO A 350 -6.28 8.55 9.81
N VAL A 351 -5.19 8.07 10.37
CA VAL A 351 -3.89 8.74 10.28
C VAL A 351 -3.36 8.68 8.84
N LEU A 352 -3.52 7.54 8.19
CA LEU A 352 -3.15 7.35 6.79
C LEU A 352 -3.95 8.27 5.85
N ALA A 353 -5.24 8.45 6.12
CA ALA A 353 -6.12 9.32 5.34
C ALA A 353 -5.67 10.79 5.40
N LEU A 354 -5.35 11.29 6.60
CA LEU A 354 -4.87 12.65 6.79
C LEU A 354 -3.50 12.89 6.14
N ASN A 355 -2.58 11.92 6.32
CA ASN A 355 -1.26 11.99 5.70
C ASN A 355 -1.36 12.07 4.17
N GLY A 356 -2.23 11.28 3.54
CA GLY A 356 -2.37 11.24 2.08
C GLY A 356 -2.76 12.59 1.48
N VAL A 357 -3.73 13.29 2.06
CA VAL A 357 -4.16 14.62 1.57
C VAL A 357 -3.07 15.67 1.75
N LEU A 358 -2.39 15.67 2.90
CA LEU A 358 -1.30 16.61 3.16
C LEU A 358 -0.11 16.36 2.23
N GLU A 359 0.22 15.09 1.99
CA GLU A 359 1.31 14.69 1.09
C GLU A 359 0.98 15.02 -0.39
N ALA A 360 -0.28 14.86 -0.80
CA ALA A 360 -0.76 15.29 -2.10
C ALA A 360 -0.58 16.81 -2.30
N PHE A 361 -0.88 17.61 -1.27
CA PHE A 361 -0.66 19.05 -1.32
C PHE A 361 0.84 19.38 -1.43
N ILE A 362 1.68 18.83 -0.54
CA ILE A 362 3.12 19.06 -0.55
C ILE A 362 3.71 18.72 -1.92
N SER A 363 3.41 17.53 -2.43
CA SER A 363 3.95 17.06 -3.72
C SER A 363 3.51 17.92 -4.91
N SER A 364 2.39 18.65 -4.79
CA SER A 364 1.88 19.53 -5.85
C SER A 364 2.56 20.90 -5.91
N VAL A 365 3.15 21.37 -4.78
CA VAL A 365 3.72 22.72 -4.66
C VAL A 365 5.21 22.75 -4.34
N SER A 366 5.81 21.61 -4.04
CA SER A 366 7.20 21.51 -3.57
C SER A 366 8.21 21.82 -4.66
N THR A 367 9.21 22.60 -4.31
CA THR A 367 10.42 22.77 -5.12
C THR A 367 11.36 21.56 -4.96
N PRO A 368 12.34 21.36 -5.88
CA PRO A 368 13.34 20.28 -5.71
C PRO A 368 14.08 20.33 -4.37
N ARG A 369 14.30 21.53 -3.82
CA ARG A 369 14.93 21.70 -2.48
C ARG A 369 14.01 21.22 -1.36
N ASP A 370 12.69 21.51 -1.46
CA ASP A 370 11.72 21.07 -0.48
C ASP A 370 11.58 19.55 -0.47
N LEU A 371 11.54 18.94 -1.67
CA LEU A 371 11.51 17.47 -1.81
C LEU A 371 12.75 16.80 -1.21
N ASN A 372 13.93 17.37 -1.43
CA ASN A 372 15.15 16.84 -0.83
C ASN A 372 15.11 16.95 0.70
N ARG A 373 14.68 18.09 1.24
CA ARG A 373 14.51 18.28 2.70
C ARG A 373 13.49 17.31 3.27
N GLN A 374 12.35 17.11 2.59
CA GLN A 374 11.33 16.14 2.97
C GLN A 374 11.90 14.72 3.02
N SER A 375 12.69 14.33 2.03
CA SER A 375 13.32 13.00 1.97
C SER A 375 14.21 12.72 3.18
N TRP A 376 15.00 13.70 3.64
CA TRP A 376 15.82 13.57 4.84
C TRP A 376 14.97 13.40 6.12
N TRP A 377 13.90 14.19 6.25
CA TRP A 377 12.97 14.03 7.37
C TRP A 377 12.29 12.67 7.35
N MET A 378 11.87 12.18 6.17
CA MET A 378 11.28 10.85 6.03
C MET A 378 12.27 9.74 6.43
N ALA A 379 13.55 9.87 6.09
CA ALA A 379 14.58 8.93 6.54
C ALA A 379 14.69 8.92 8.07
N GLY A 380 14.73 10.10 8.71
CA GLY A 380 14.74 10.23 10.17
C GLY A 380 13.49 9.60 10.81
N PHE A 381 12.30 9.83 10.26
CA PHE A 381 11.05 9.24 10.76
C PHE A 381 11.02 7.72 10.59
N SER A 382 11.64 7.17 9.55
CA SER A 382 11.77 5.72 9.37
C SER A 382 12.67 5.08 10.44
N VAL A 383 13.72 5.76 10.87
CA VAL A 383 14.56 5.32 12.02
C VAL A 383 13.74 5.30 13.31
N ILE A 384 12.94 6.36 13.55
CA ILE A 384 12.02 6.44 14.70
C ILE A 384 11.00 5.30 14.63
N TYR A 385 10.48 5.00 13.42
CA TYR A 385 9.56 3.89 13.20
C TYR A 385 10.15 2.55 13.64
N ILE A 386 11.36 2.23 13.19
CA ILE A 386 12.04 0.96 13.54
C ILE A 386 12.27 0.88 15.05
N GLY A 387 12.77 1.97 15.66
CA GLY A 387 12.97 2.02 17.11
C GLY A 387 11.67 1.85 17.90
N ALA A 388 10.59 2.53 17.48
CA ALA A 388 9.28 2.39 18.08
C ALA A 388 8.70 0.98 17.90
N ALA A 389 8.86 0.38 16.73
CA ALA A 389 8.39 -0.98 16.44
C ALA A 389 9.05 -2.01 17.38
N VAL A 390 10.38 -1.96 17.51
CA VAL A 390 11.13 -2.84 18.42
C VAL A 390 10.73 -2.60 19.89
N GLN A 391 10.61 -1.34 20.31
CA GLN A 391 10.24 -1.02 21.68
C GLN A 391 8.83 -1.47 22.03
N LEU A 392 7.84 -1.22 21.15
CA LEU A 392 6.46 -1.66 21.34
C LEU A 392 6.35 -3.18 21.31
N TYR A 393 7.17 -3.85 20.48
CA TYR A 393 7.23 -5.31 20.47
C TYR A 393 7.76 -5.87 21.79
N ASN A 394 8.82 -5.26 22.35
CA ASN A 394 9.37 -5.61 23.66
C ASN A 394 8.36 -5.38 24.82
N TRP A 395 7.40 -4.47 24.65
CA TRP A 395 6.28 -4.30 25.59
C TRP A 395 5.16 -5.33 25.41
N GLN A 396 5.42 -6.41 24.69
CA GLN A 396 4.52 -7.54 24.47
C GLN A 396 3.22 -7.19 23.72
N LEU A 397 3.23 -6.11 22.91
CA LEU A 397 2.10 -5.82 22.02
C LEU A 397 2.02 -6.80 20.83
N GLY A 398 3.08 -7.58 20.57
CA GLY A 398 3.16 -8.49 19.42
C GLY A 398 3.15 -7.76 18.09
N ASP A 399 2.65 -8.39 17.03
CA ASP A 399 2.64 -7.86 15.66
C ASP A 399 1.86 -6.54 15.46
N PRO A 400 0.78 -6.21 16.22
CA PRO A 400 0.17 -4.89 16.20
C PRO A 400 1.13 -3.73 16.46
N SER A 401 2.27 -3.98 17.14
CA SER A 401 3.33 -2.99 17.39
C SER A 401 3.80 -2.27 16.12
N LEU A 402 3.89 -2.99 15.01
CA LEU A 402 4.31 -2.44 13.71
C LEU A 402 3.29 -1.43 13.18
N VAL A 403 2.00 -1.72 13.36
CA VAL A 403 0.93 -0.80 12.96
C VAL A 403 0.94 0.45 13.84
N PHE A 404 1.10 0.31 15.16
CA PHE A 404 1.20 1.44 16.08
C PHE A 404 2.48 2.26 15.86
N ALA A 405 3.61 1.62 15.56
CA ALA A 405 4.83 2.31 15.17
C ALA A 405 4.64 3.12 13.88
N ASN A 406 3.88 2.59 12.90
CA ASN A 406 3.50 3.34 11.71
C ASN A 406 2.58 4.52 12.01
N ILE A 407 1.68 4.43 12.99
CA ILE A 407 0.90 5.58 13.46
C ILE A 407 1.84 6.69 13.97
N ILE A 408 2.86 6.34 14.74
CA ILE A 408 3.87 7.30 15.23
C ILE A 408 4.62 7.94 14.05
N ASN A 409 5.10 7.12 13.12
CA ASN A 409 5.78 7.58 11.90
C ASN A 409 4.92 8.56 11.09
N LEU A 410 3.69 8.17 10.77
CA LEU A 410 2.79 9.03 10.00
C LEU A 410 2.37 10.29 10.76
N SER A 411 2.22 10.22 12.07
CA SER A 411 1.95 11.40 12.90
C SER A 411 3.09 12.42 12.85
N ALA A 412 4.35 11.96 12.87
CA ALA A 412 5.51 12.82 12.65
C ALA A 412 5.52 13.44 11.24
N ARG A 413 5.16 12.65 10.21
CA ARG A 413 5.02 13.15 8.83
C ARG A 413 3.90 14.18 8.71
N ILE A 414 2.76 13.95 9.37
CA ILE A 414 1.65 14.91 9.43
C ILE A 414 2.10 16.22 10.10
N ALA A 415 2.83 16.15 11.21
CA ALA A 415 3.35 17.33 11.88
C ALA A 415 4.29 18.14 10.97
N TYR A 416 5.21 17.48 10.27
CA TYR A 416 6.06 18.12 9.26
C TYR A 416 5.20 18.75 8.14
N ALA A 417 4.20 18.03 7.64
CA ALA A 417 3.34 18.48 6.57
C ALA A 417 2.52 19.73 6.97
N VAL A 418 1.94 19.72 8.17
CA VAL A 418 1.21 20.87 8.73
C VAL A 418 2.12 22.10 8.87
N HIS A 419 3.35 21.90 9.34
CA HIS A 419 4.35 22.98 9.42
C HIS A 419 4.69 23.54 8.03
N PHE A 420 4.97 22.67 7.05
CA PHE A 420 5.26 23.06 5.68
C PHE A 420 4.10 23.84 5.04
N VAL A 421 2.89 23.30 5.13
CA VAL A 421 1.67 23.89 4.56
C VAL A 421 1.39 25.27 5.18
N SER A 422 1.50 25.38 6.50
CA SER A 422 1.33 26.67 7.21
C SER A 422 2.35 27.69 6.73
N GLY A 423 3.61 27.31 6.61
CA GLY A 423 4.69 28.18 6.10
C GLY A 423 4.48 28.56 4.62
N PHE A 424 3.98 27.65 3.79
CA PHE A 424 3.69 27.89 2.39
C PHE A 424 2.62 28.98 2.22
N PHE A 425 1.48 28.88 2.91
CA PHE A 425 0.41 29.86 2.80
C PHE A 425 0.78 31.19 3.43
N SER A 426 1.49 31.21 4.55
CA SER A 426 1.92 32.47 5.18
C SER A 426 2.89 33.27 4.31
N LYS A 427 3.72 32.61 3.50
CA LYS A 427 4.69 33.28 2.60
C LYS A 427 4.03 33.80 1.32
N ASN A 428 3.05 33.09 0.78
CA ASN A 428 2.52 33.37 -0.55
C ASN A 428 1.23 34.20 -0.55
N SER A 429 0.50 34.28 0.58
CA SER A 429 -0.72 35.08 0.64
C SER A 429 -1.09 35.45 2.08
N ALA A 430 -1.04 36.74 2.39
CA ALA A 430 -1.56 37.27 3.66
C ALA A 430 -3.08 37.09 3.85
N ARG A 431 -3.83 36.79 2.77
CA ARG A 431 -5.28 36.58 2.78
C ARG A 431 -5.70 35.12 2.90
N ALA A 432 -4.80 34.16 2.68
CA ALA A 432 -5.09 32.74 2.78
C ALA A 432 -4.78 32.23 4.20
N VAL A 433 -5.61 32.62 5.17
CA VAL A 433 -5.50 32.16 6.54
C VAL A 433 -5.98 30.72 6.65
N LEU A 434 -5.05 29.80 6.97
CA LEU A 434 -5.38 28.41 7.31
C LEU A 434 -5.95 28.36 8.74
N ASN A 435 -7.22 28.06 8.84
CA ASN A 435 -7.84 27.78 10.14
C ASN A 435 -7.95 26.26 10.35
N TRP A 436 -6.95 25.67 11.00
CA TRP A 436 -6.89 24.23 11.29
C TRP A 436 -8.04 23.71 12.15
N ARG A 437 -8.69 24.60 12.93
CA ARG A 437 -9.88 24.22 13.71
C ARG A 437 -11.03 23.80 12.82
N ASN A 438 -11.13 24.36 11.61
CA ASN A 438 -12.15 23.98 10.63
C ASN A 438 -11.88 22.64 9.95
N ALA A 439 -10.68 22.07 10.13
CA ALA A 439 -10.36 20.71 9.69
C ALA A 439 -10.83 19.64 10.68
N LEU A 440 -11.22 20.03 11.89
CA LEU A 440 -11.71 19.12 12.94
C LEU A 440 -13.24 19.02 12.87
N PRO A 441 -13.81 17.85 13.21
CA PRO A 441 -15.25 17.67 13.27
C PRO A 441 -15.90 18.61 14.30
N GLY A 442 -17.10 19.08 14.01
CA GLY A 442 -17.86 19.91 14.93
C GLY A 442 -18.29 19.15 16.19
N TRP A 443 -18.50 19.88 17.32
CA TRP A 443 -18.89 19.28 18.60
C TRP A 443 -20.16 18.42 18.52
N ARG A 444 -21.11 18.78 17.63
CA ARG A 444 -22.34 18.01 17.42
C ARG A 444 -22.07 16.61 16.90
N LEU A 445 -21.11 16.47 15.99
CA LEU A 445 -20.70 15.17 15.49
C LEU A 445 -19.98 14.35 16.59
N HIS A 446 -19.13 14.99 17.40
CA HIS A 446 -18.50 14.31 18.55
C HIS A 446 -19.54 13.79 19.54
N LEU A 447 -20.57 14.59 19.83
CA LEU A 447 -21.67 14.17 20.72
C LEU A 447 -22.44 13.00 20.11
N ALA A 448 -22.83 13.10 18.82
CA ALA A 448 -23.53 12.00 18.13
C ALA A 448 -22.70 10.71 18.11
N CYS A 449 -21.41 10.81 17.83
CA CYS A 449 -20.48 9.68 17.84
C CYS A 449 -20.29 9.11 19.26
N GLY A 450 -20.21 9.96 20.29
CA GLY A 450 -20.10 9.51 21.69
C GLY A 450 -21.35 8.76 22.17
N VAL A 451 -22.53 9.29 21.86
CA VAL A 451 -23.81 8.59 22.17
C VAL A 451 -23.90 7.28 21.39
N SER A 452 -23.57 7.31 20.08
CA SER A 452 -23.59 6.11 19.26
C SER A 452 -22.63 5.04 19.79
N TRP A 453 -21.42 5.43 20.17
CA TRP A 453 -20.45 4.53 20.79
C TRP A 453 -21.00 3.88 22.06
N ALA A 454 -21.60 4.68 22.97
CA ALA A 454 -22.15 4.19 24.21
C ALA A 454 -23.30 3.18 23.97
N VAL A 455 -24.23 3.51 23.04
CA VAL A 455 -25.36 2.64 22.71
C VAL A 455 -24.92 1.36 22.02
N VAL A 456 -23.99 1.44 21.07
CA VAL A 456 -23.45 0.28 20.37
C VAL A 456 -22.72 -0.65 21.34
N ARG A 457 -21.88 -0.11 22.24
CA ARG A 457 -21.19 -0.92 23.27
C ARG A 457 -22.17 -1.52 24.31
N TRP A 458 -23.20 -0.79 24.67
CA TRP A 458 -24.26 -1.32 25.53
C TRP A 458 -25.01 -2.48 24.84
N SER A 459 -25.40 -2.31 23.58
CA SER A 459 -26.05 -3.36 22.77
C SER A 459 -25.17 -4.60 22.61
N GLU A 460 -23.87 -4.43 22.34
CA GLU A 460 -22.89 -5.51 22.22
C GLU A 460 -22.86 -6.38 23.48
N ARG A 461 -22.76 -5.72 24.65
CA ARG A 461 -22.73 -6.41 25.97
C ARG A 461 -24.08 -7.02 26.36
N ARG A 462 -25.18 -6.29 26.15
CA ARG A 462 -26.53 -6.73 26.53
C ARG A 462 -26.98 -7.96 25.74
N LEU A 463 -26.60 -8.07 24.47
CA LEU A 463 -27.00 -9.16 23.60
C LEU A 463 -25.96 -10.30 23.55
N ASP A 464 -24.89 -10.25 24.33
CA ASP A 464 -23.77 -11.20 24.27
C ASP A 464 -23.34 -11.52 22.85
N VAL A 465 -23.12 -10.47 22.05
CA VAL A 465 -22.85 -10.58 20.62
C VAL A 465 -21.55 -11.33 20.37
N LEU A 466 -20.48 -10.97 21.09
CA LEU A 466 -19.17 -11.61 20.92
C LEU A 466 -19.20 -13.08 21.32
N GLY A 467 -19.90 -13.43 22.42
CA GLY A 467 -20.09 -14.82 22.82
C GLY A 467 -20.92 -15.62 21.80
N THR A 468 -21.92 -14.99 21.18
CA THR A 468 -22.74 -15.62 20.11
C THR A 468 -21.90 -15.86 18.85
N VAL A 469 -21.07 -14.89 18.45
CA VAL A 469 -20.17 -15.03 17.28
C VAL A 469 -19.09 -16.07 17.54
N ALA A 470 -18.52 -16.13 18.75
CA ALA A 470 -17.49 -17.12 19.12
C ALA A 470 -18.05 -18.57 19.13
N ARG A 471 -19.30 -18.75 19.56
CA ARG A 471 -19.98 -20.07 19.58
C ARG A 471 -20.49 -20.50 18.19
N GLY A 472 -20.76 -19.55 17.30
CA GLY A 472 -21.30 -19.81 15.98
C GLY A 472 -20.22 -20.11 14.91
N ALA A 473 -20.65 -20.74 13.80
CA ALA A 473 -19.75 -21.04 12.70
C ALA A 473 -19.89 -20.00 11.56
N GLY A 474 -18.96 -19.04 11.49
CA GLY A 474 -18.85 -18.13 10.34
C GLY A 474 -20.13 -17.34 10.04
N PHE A 475 -20.65 -17.45 8.81
CA PHE A 475 -21.81 -16.68 8.36
C PHE A 475 -23.10 -16.98 9.13
N SER A 476 -23.28 -18.21 9.62
CA SER A 476 -24.49 -18.59 10.41
C SER A 476 -24.58 -17.82 11.74
N ALA A 477 -23.45 -17.48 12.34
CA ALA A 477 -23.43 -16.67 13.57
C ALA A 477 -23.99 -15.25 13.34
N LEU A 478 -23.77 -14.68 12.16
CA LEU A 478 -24.29 -13.35 11.79
C LEU A 478 -25.82 -13.35 11.66
N MET A 479 -26.43 -14.49 11.32
CA MET A 479 -27.88 -14.62 11.15
C MET A 479 -28.63 -14.81 12.48
N SER A 480 -27.91 -14.88 13.61
CA SER A 480 -28.56 -14.94 14.92
C SER A 480 -29.33 -13.64 15.22
N LYS A 481 -30.51 -13.77 15.86
CA LYS A 481 -31.36 -12.62 16.21
C LYS A 481 -30.61 -11.54 16.95
N ASN A 482 -29.77 -11.92 17.93
CA ASN A 482 -29.00 -10.98 18.75
C ASN A 482 -27.98 -10.18 17.92
N VAL A 483 -27.28 -10.85 17.01
CA VAL A 483 -26.30 -10.19 16.12
C VAL A 483 -26.99 -9.28 15.12
N LEU A 484 -28.13 -9.73 14.54
CA LEU A 484 -28.91 -8.92 13.61
C LEU A 484 -29.46 -7.64 14.27
N VAL A 485 -29.98 -7.75 15.50
CA VAL A 485 -30.44 -6.59 16.28
C VAL A 485 -29.30 -5.63 16.55
N HIS A 486 -28.11 -6.14 16.89
CA HIS A 486 -26.92 -5.31 17.10
C HIS A 486 -26.47 -4.62 15.81
N ILE A 487 -26.45 -5.33 14.68
CA ILE A 487 -26.12 -4.75 13.35
C ILE A 487 -27.15 -3.66 12.98
N ALA A 488 -28.44 -3.91 13.20
CA ALA A 488 -29.49 -2.91 12.96
C ALA A 488 -29.30 -1.66 13.85
N THR A 489 -28.96 -1.86 15.13
CA THR A 489 -28.61 -0.75 16.05
C THR A 489 -27.46 0.08 15.49
N GLY A 490 -26.38 -0.55 15.04
CA GLY A 490 -25.26 0.14 14.41
C GLY A 490 -25.65 0.87 13.12
N GLY A 491 -26.48 0.26 12.29
CA GLY A 491 -27.00 0.89 11.08
C GLY A 491 -27.77 2.17 11.36
N VAL A 492 -28.70 2.14 12.34
CA VAL A 492 -29.49 3.32 12.74
C VAL A 492 -28.57 4.43 13.28
N PHE A 493 -27.69 4.11 14.22
CA PHE A 493 -26.78 5.11 14.80
C PHE A 493 -25.71 5.59 13.83
N GLY A 494 -25.28 4.74 12.88
CA GLY A 494 -24.43 5.13 11.77
C GLY A 494 -25.10 6.17 10.85
N LEU A 495 -26.38 5.96 10.52
CA LEU A 495 -27.18 6.93 9.77
C LEU A 495 -27.39 8.23 10.55
N VAL A 496 -27.56 8.18 11.87
CA VAL A 496 -27.64 9.37 12.73
C VAL A 496 -26.33 10.17 12.67
N CYS A 497 -25.17 9.51 12.78
CA CYS A 497 -23.87 10.18 12.67
C CYS A 497 -23.66 10.78 11.28
N LEU A 498 -23.94 10.04 10.21
CA LEU A 498 -23.84 10.53 8.82
C LEU A 498 -24.82 11.69 8.55
N GLY A 499 -26.06 11.59 9.06
CA GLY A 499 -27.06 12.65 9.00
C GLY A 499 -26.58 13.91 9.73
N THR A 500 -26.08 13.77 10.94
CA THR A 500 -25.52 14.89 11.73
C THR A 500 -24.35 15.54 10.99
N TRP A 501 -23.40 14.76 10.49
CA TRP A 501 -22.31 15.26 9.67
C TRP A 501 -22.83 16.03 8.44
N TRP A 502 -23.78 15.44 7.70
CA TRP A 502 -24.34 16.07 6.50
C TRP A 502 -25.01 17.42 6.79
N TRP A 503 -25.78 17.49 7.89
CA TRP A 503 -26.49 18.73 8.29
C TRP A 503 -25.55 19.82 8.81
N THR A 504 -24.48 19.45 9.50
CA THR A 504 -23.57 20.42 10.14
C THR A 504 -22.45 20.88 9.22
N GLU A 505 -21.87 19.97 8.44
CA GLU A 505 -20.65 20.18 7.65
C GLU A 505 -20.83 19.86 6.17
N GLY A 506 -21.40 18.70 5.86
CA GLY A 506 -21.49 18.17 4.50
C GLY A 506 -22.17 19.10 3.50
N ARG A 507 -23.28 19.72 3.90
CA ARG A 507 -24.01 20.69 3.04
C ARG A 507 -23.13 21.89 2.66
N ARG A 508 -22.36 22.43 3.59
CA ARG A 508 -21.45 23.57 3.35
C ARG A 508 -20.37 23.20 2.34
N HIS A 509 -19.80 22.01 2.49
CA HIS A 509 -18.77 21.50 1.58
C HIS A 509 -19.28 21.24 0.17
N PHE A 510 -20.52 20.75 0.05
CA PHE A 510 -21.15 20.49 -1.25
C PHE A 510 -21.53 21.77 -2.01
N VAL A 511 -21.97 22.81 -1.30
CA VAL A 511 -22.30 24.12 -1.88
C VAL A 511 -21.02 24.81 -2.40
N LEU A 512 -19.92 24.75 -1.64
CA LEU A 512 -18.62 25.29 -2.05
C LEU A 512 -18.08 24.57 -3.29
N ALA A 513 -18.22 23.24 -3.36
CA ALA A 513 -17.79 22.47 -4.52
C ALA A 513 -18.60 22.77 -5.80
N ARG A 514 -19.91 23.01 -5.69
CA ARG A 514 -20.77 23.39 -6.83
C ARG A 514 -20.57 24.84 -7.30
N GLY A 515 -20.24 25.75 -6.40
CA GLY A 515 -19.94 27.14 -6.74
C GLY A 515 -18.72 27.28 -7.65
N HIS A 516 -17.71 26.45 -7.44
CA HIS A 516 -16.48 26.44 -8.25
C HIS A 516 -16.63 25.71 -9.59
N ALA A 517 -17.53 24.73 -9.69
CA ALA A 517 -17.81 24.01 -10.95
C ALA A 517 -18.66 24.83 -11.95
N LYS A 518 -19.23 25.96 -11.54
CA LYS A 518 -19.98 26.88 -12.43
C LYS A 518 -19.13 28.03 -12.97
N THR A 519 -17.91 28.19 -12.48
CA THR A 519 -16.95 29.22 -12.90
C THR A 519 -15.81 28.64 -13.76
N GLU A 520 -15.77 27.34 -14.00
CA GLU A 520 -14.98 26.65 -15.03
C GLU A 520 -15.87 26.32 -16.25
#